data_e7a62facdacad44b5b444b4169efed97
#
_entry.id   e7a62facdacad44b5b444b4169efed97
#
_cell.length_a   1.000
_cell.length_b   1.000
_cell.length_c   1.000
_cell.angle_alpha   90.00
_cell.angle_beta   90.00
_cell.angle_gamma   90.00
#
_symmetry.space_group_name_H-M   'P 1'
#
loop_
_entity.id
_entity.type
_entity.pdbx_description
1 polymer ?
#
loop_
_entity_poly.entity_id
_entity_poly.type
_entity_poly.pdbx_seq_one_letter_code
_entity_poly.pdbx_strand_id
1 'polypeptide(L)'
;AQAIKMNNVIKLPDSIEYDDATLIEPAACALNGQRYMHIEPGDFVVVYGSGMIGCIHAELAFQKGAAKVIIVEPVEKRGKIAMEKVPGVIWVNPFTQDTVAEVEKITEGRGANVVITATSVPSVHTEAQVIAAKMGRISLFGGLPGESKGHIDSNLIHYKELQVCGVHATTPDCMREIMQLMAAGKLDAQKYIERSIKLENIMDGFTAIRDENIMKVVVHP
;
A
#
# COMPACT_ATOMS: atom_id res chain seq x y z
N ALA A 1 -4.77 -33.01 -6.06
CA ALA A 1 -4.76 -32.38 -4.72
C ALA A 1 -3.30 -32.08 -4.36
N GLN A 2 -3.04 -30.89 -3.91
CA GLN A 2 -1.70 -30.48 -3.47
C GLN A 2 -1.67 -30.50 -1.93
N ALA A 3 -0.67 -31.16 -1.34
CA ALA A 3 -0.52 -31.19 0.10
C ALA A 3 0.03 -29.81 0.57
N ILE A 4 -0.72 -29.12 1.40
CA ILE A 4 -0.32 -27.85 2.01
C ILE A 4 0.13 -28.13 3.44
N LYS A 5 1.23 -27.51 3.88
CA LYS A 5 1.66 -27.60 5.29
C LYS A 5 0.59 -26.99 6.19
N MET A 6 0.20 -27.68 7.24
CA MET A 6 -0.85 -27.23 8.17
C MET A 6 -0.61 -25.81 8.73
N ASN A 7 0.64 -25.43 8.90
CA ASN A 7 1.00 -24.06 9.37
C ASN A 7 0.60 -22.95 8.40
N ASN A 8 0.33 -23.30 7.14
CA ASN A 8 -0.10 -22.34 6.09
C ASN A 8 -1.63 -22.32 5.92
N VAL A 9 -2.36 -23.10 6.70
CA VAL A 9 -3.82 -23.10 6.71
C VAL A 9 -4.29 -22.36 7.93
N ILE A 10 -5.12 -21.35 7.72
CA ILE A 10 -5.67 -20.51 8.79
C ILE A 10 -7.18 -20.60 8.69
N LYS A 11 -7.83 -20.97 9.81
CA LYS A 11 -9.28 -20.98 9.87
C LYS A 11 -9.81 -19.55 9.79
N LEU A 12 -10.75 -19.33 8.86
CA LEU A 12 -11.46 -18.06 8.77
C LEU A 12 -12.42 -17.91 9.95
N PRO A 13 -12.44 -16.77 10.66
CA PRO A 13 -13.48 -16.49 11.65
C PRO A 13 -14.87 -16.44 11.03
N ASP A 14 -15.88 -16.94 11.75
CA ASP A 14 -17.27 -16.96 11.28
C ASP A 14 -17.87 -15.55 11.02
N SER A 15 -17.21 -14.50 11.52
CA SER A 15 -17.57 -13.09 11.33
C SER A 15 -17.05 -12.47 10.03
N ILE A 16 -16.25 -13.20 9.24
CA ILE A 16 -15.68 -12.68 8.00
C ILE A 16 -16.28 -13.48 6.83
N GLU A 17 -16.97 -12.76 5.95
CA GLU A 17 -17.55 -13.34 4.73
C GLU A 17 -16.44 -13.75 3.73
N TYR A 18 -16.74 -14.69 2.84
CA TYR A 18 -15.75 -15.17 1.86
C TYR A 18 -15.26 -14.07 0.91
N ASP A 19 -16.13 -13.15 0.52
CA ASP A 19 -15.75 -12.02 -0.33
C ASP A 19 -14.74 -11.13 0.39
N ASP A 20 -14.99 -10.81 1.65
CA ASP A 20 -14.09 -10.02 2.49
C ASP A 20 -12.76 -10.74 2.71
N ALA A 21 -12.78 -12.05 2.88
CA ALA A 21 -11.58 -12.86 3.06
C ALA A 21 -10.60 -12.76 1.88
N THR A 22 -11.08 -12.42 0.68
CA THR A 22 -10.22 -12.18 -0.49
C THR A 22 -9.27 -10.99 -0.32
N LEU A 23 -9.49 -10.13 0.69
CA LEU A 23 -8.60 -9.01 1.02
C LEU A 23 -7.50 -9.39 2.02
N ILE A 24 -7.64 -10.50 2.75
CA ILE A 24 -6.73 -10.84 3.87
C ILE A 24 -5.28 -10.94 3.39
N GLU A 25 -5.02 -11.70 2.32
CA GLU A 25 -3.64 -11.89 1.84
C GLU A 25 -3.01 -10.59 1.35
N PRO A 26 -3.62 -9.81 0.44
CA PRO A 26 -3.02 -8.56 -0.02
C PRO A 26 -2.86 -7.51 1.11
N ALA A 27 -3.79 -7.46 2.06
CA ALA A 27 -3.65 -6.58 3.23
C ALA A 27 -2.53 -7.07 4.17
N ALA A 28 -2.36 -8.37 4.31
CA ALA A 28 -1.26 -8.94 5.09
C ALA A 28 0.10 -8.67 4.44
N CYS A 29 0.20 -8.60 3.11
CA CYS A 29 1.39 -8.13 2.41
C CYS A 29 1.71 -6.67 2.77
N ALA A 30 0.71 -5.79 2.75
CA ALA A 30 0.87 -4.40 3.14
C ALA A 30 1.31 -4.27 4.61
N LEU A 31 0.70 -5.03 5.51
CA LEU A 31 1.08 -5.07 6.92
C LEU A 31 2.53 -5.53 7.11
N ASN A 32 2.94 -6.59 6.39
CA ASN A 32 4.32 -7.08 6.40
C ASN A 32 5.30 -6.00 5.91
N GLY A 33 4.93 -5.27 4.84
CA GLY A 33 5.71 -4.14 4.32
C GLY A 33 5.93 -3.02 5.33
N GLN A 34 5.00 -2.84 6.25
CA GLN A 34 5.09 -1.82 7.28
C GLN A 34 5.75 -2.28 8.58
N ARG A 35 5.99 -3.59 8.78
CA ARG A 35 6.63 -4.08 10.00
C ARG A 35 8.03 -3.53 10.18
N TYR A 36 8.79 -3.44 9.09
CA TYR A 36 10.15 -2.90 9.11
C TYR A 36 10.19 -1.38 9.13
N MET A 37 9.05 -0.73 8.92
CA MET A 37 8.97 0.72 8.85
C MET A 37 8.75 1.38 10.22
N HIS A 38 8.40 0.60 11.24
CA HIS A 38 8.20 1.10 12.61
C HIS A 38 7.49 2.45 12.65
N ILE A 39 6.30 2.51 11.98
CA ILE A 39 5.50 3.74 11.96
C ILE A 39 5.07 4.06 13.38
N GLU A 40 5.33 5.30 13.80
CA GLU A 40 5.09 5.81 15.15
C GLU A 40 4.10 6.97 15.13
N PRO A 41 3.44 7.26 16.27
CA PRO A 41 2.61 8.45 16.41
C PRO A 41 3.37 9.73 16.05
N GLY A 42 2.79 10.52 15.13
CA GLY A 42 3.40 11.76 14.67
C GLY A 42 4.18 11.64 13.36
N ASP A 43 4.43 10.44 12.84
CA ASP A 43 5.12 10.24 11.57
C ASP A 43 4.35 10.83 10.38
N PHE A 44 5.10 11.35 9.41
CA PHE A 44 4.61 11.67 8.08
C PHE A 44 4.93 10.50 7.14
N VAL A 45 3.89 9.92 6.55
CA VAL A 45 4.01 8.74 5.69
C VAL A 45 3.66 9.12 4.25
N VAL A 46 4.52 8.77 3.30
CA VAL A 46 4.25 8.89 1.87
C VAL A 46 4.09 7.51 1.26
N VAL A 47 3.01 7.32 0.50
CA VAL A 47 2.73 6.09 -0.24
C VAL A 47 2.65 6.43 -1.73
N TYR A 48 3.51 5.83 -2.54
CA TYR A 48 3.44 5.91 -3.99
C TYR A 48 2.48 4.87 -4.54
N GLY A 49 1.47 5.34 -5.27
CA GLY A 49 0.40 4.52 -5.82
C GLY A 49 -0.86 4.50 -4.94
N SER A 50 -2.02 4.67 -5.57
CA SER A 50 -3.34 4.72 -4.94
C SER A 50 -4.25 3.54 -5.32
N GLY A 51 -3.67 2.44 -5.81
CA GLY A 51 -4.41 1.20 -5.95
C GLY A 51 -4.86 0.67 -4.59
N MET A 52 -5.62 -0.44 -4.58
CA MET A 52 -6.09 -1.08 -3.35
C MET A 52 -4.98 -1.23 -2.29
N ILE A 53 -3.80 -1.72 -2.70
CA ILE A 53 -2.65 -1.90 -1.79
C ILE A 53 -2.16 -0.58 -1.20
N GLY A 54 -2.05 0.48 -2.02
CA GLY A 54 -1.63 1.80 -1.53
C GLY A 54 -2.61 2.40 -0.54
N CYS A 55 -3.91 2.25 -0.79
CA CYS A 55 -4.96 2.67 0.15
C CYS A 55 -4.91 1.88 1.46
N ILE A 56 -4.68 0.56 1.40
CA ILE A 56 -4.51 -0.26 2.61
C ILE A 56 -3.27 0.18 3.39
N HIS A 57 -2.15 0.48 2.72
CA HIS A 57 -0.98 1.06 3.39
C HIS A 57 -1.32 2.37 4.11
N ALA A 58 -2.10 3.24 3.49
CA ALA A 58 -2.51 4.49 4.09
C ALA A 58 -3.41 4.29 5.32
N GLU A 59 -4.40 3.39 5.27
CA GLU A 59 -5.24 3.04 6.42
C GLU A 59 -4.42 2.46 7.57
N LEU A 60 -3.54 1.49 7.29
CA LEU A 60 -2.68 0.90 8.31
C LEU A 60 -1.71 1.92 8.92
N ALA A 61 -1.22 2.89 8.14
CA ALA A 61 -0.37 3.95 8.64
C ALA A 61 -1.13 4.86 9.62
N PHE A 62 -2.35 5.26 9.31
CA PHE A 62 -3.20 6.01 10.24
C PHE A 62 -3.51 5.23 11.52
N GLN A 63 -3.80 3.93 11.41
CA GLN A 63 -4.05 3.08 12.58
C GLN A 63 -2.83 2.97 13.50
N LYS A 64 -1.62 3.12 12.97
CA LYS A 64 -0.36 3.15 13.73
C LYS A 64 -0.03 4.54 14.29
N GLY A 65 -0.84 5.54 14.00
CA GLY A 65 -0.69 6.88 14.54
C GLY A 65 0.04 7.87 13.65
N ALA A 66 0.21 7.59 12.36
CA ALA A 66 0.76 8.58 11.42
C ALA A 66 -0.03 9.91 11.51
N ALA A 67 0.68 11.02 11.66
CA ALA A 67 0.07 12.35 11.75
C ALA A 67 -0.51 12.82 10.41
N LYS A 68 0.17 12.48 9.33
CA LYS A 68 -0.28 12.74 7.96
C LYS A 68 0.12 11.58 7.07
N VAL A 69 -0.75 11.24 6.13
CA VAL A 69 -0.48 10.27 5.08
C VAL A 69 -0.70 10.94 3.73
N ILE A 70 0.33 10.90 2.89
CA ILE A 70 0.34 11.46 1.55
C ILE A 70 0.34 10.31 0.56
N ILE A 71 -0.58 10.31 -0.40
CA ILE A 71 -0.58 9.38 -1.54
C ILE A 71 -0.14 10.14 -2.78
N VAL A 72 0.90 9.64 -3.46
CA VAL A 72 1.36 10.15 -4.75
C VAL A 72 0.79 9.26 -5.85
N GLU A 73 -0.08 9.84 -6.70
CA GLU A 73 -0.79 9.12 -7.75
C GLU A 73 -1.00 10.00 -8.98
N PRO A 74 -0.49 9.60 -10.18
CA PRO A 74 -0.63 10.41 -11.40
C PRO A 74 -2.04 10.39 -12.00
N VAL A 75 -2.84 9.35 -11.75
CA VAL A 75 -4.18 9.23 -12.32
C VAL A 75 -5.19 9.93 -11.41
N GLU A 76 -5.70 11.07 -11.88
CA GLU A 76 -6.62 11.93 -11.11
C GLU A 76 -7.81 11.19 -10.53
N LYS A 77 -8.46 10.32 -11.34
CA LYS A 77 -9.60 9.51 -10.89
C LYS A 77 -9.21 8.63 -9.70
N ARG A 78 -8.04 7.98 -9.74
CA ARG A 78 -7.54 7.12 -8.66
C ARG A 78 -7.19 7.91 -7.40
N GLY A 79 -6.56 9.08 -7.56
CA GLY A 79 -6.26 9.97 -6.43
C GLY A 79 -7.53 10.42 -5.70
N LYS A 80 -8.58 10.79 -6.44
CA LYS A 80 -9.88 11.15 -5.87
C LYS A 80 -10.55 9.98 -5.13
N ILE A 81 -10.53 8.78 -5.72
CA ILE A 81 -11.03 7.56 -5.08
C ILE A 81 -10.26 7.27 -3.78
N ALA A 82 -8.94 7.45 -3.77
CA ALA A 82 -8.15 7.24 -2.55
C ALA A 82 -8.56 8.19 -1.41
N MET A 83 -8.79 9.48 -1.71
CA MET A 83 -9.27 10.43 -0.71
C MET A 83 -10.67 10.09 -0.17
N GLU A 84 -11.53 9.51 -1.01
CA GLU A 84 -12.86 9.05 -0.61
C GLU A 84 -12.77 7.81 0.29
N LYS A 85 -11.96 6.82 -0.12
CA LYS A 85 -11.85 5.52 0.57
C LYS A 85 -11.04 5.61 1.86
N VAL A 86 -10.07 6.52 1.93
CA VAL A 86 -9.20 6.73 3.09
C VAL A 86 -9.29 8.18 3.56
N PRO A 87 -10.29 8.52 4.38
CA PRO A 87 -10.47 9.87 4.89
C PRO A 87 -9.21 10.40 5.59
N GLY A 88 -8.84 11.65 5.28
CA GLY A 88 -7.65 12.29 5.85
C GLY A 88 -6.36 12.13 5.04
N VAL A 89 -6.36 11.29 4.00
CA VAL A 89 -5.24 11.20 3.06
C VAL A 89 -5.11 12.50 2.25
N ILE A 90 -3.87 12.92 2.01
CA ILE A 90 -3.54 14.04 1.13
C ILE A 90 -3.07 13.45 -0.20
N TRP A 91 -3.74 13.81 -1.30
CA TRP A 91 -3.33 13.36 -2.62
C TRP A 91 -2.44 14.40 -3.30
N VAL A 92 -1.33 13.92 -3.86
CA VAL A 92 -0.40 14.70 -4.70
C VAL A 92 -0.35 14.06 -6.08
N ASN A 93 -0.57 14.85 -7.12
CA ASN A 93 -0.47 14.41 -8.50
C ASN A 93 0.89 14.82 -9.09
N PRO A 94 1.81 13.86 -9.33
CA PRO A 94 3.17 14.16 -9.79
C PRO A 94 3.24 14.72 -11.22
N PHE A 95 2.16 14.70 -12.00
CA PHE A 95 2.11 15.31 -13.33
C PHE A 95 1.72 16.78 -13.32
N THR A 96 1.10 17.25 -12.24
CA THR A 96 0.62 18.63 -12.09
C THR A 96 1.25 19.37 -10.93
N GLN A 97 1.93 18.65 -10.03
CA GLN A 97 2.58 19.17 -8.84
C GLN A 97 4.00 18.62 -8.74
N ASP A 98 4.91 19.40 -8.16
CA ASP A 98 6.23 18.91 -7.79
C ASP A 98 6.10 18.10 -6.49
N THR A 99 6.30 16.80 -6.58
CA THR A 99 6.15 15.87 -5.44
C THR A 99 7.08 16.26 -4.29
N VAL A 100 8.33 16.62 -4.59
CA VAL A 100 9.32 16.97 -3.57
C VAL A 100 8.89 18.23 -2.84
N ALA A 101 8.53 19.27 -3.58
CA ALA A 101 8.09 20.55 -3.01
C ALA A 101 6.80 20.41 -2.17
N GLU A 102 5.83 19.61 -2.64
CA GLU A 102 4.59 19.38 -1.88
C GLU A 102 4.84 18.56 -0.62
N VAL A 103 5.69 17.52 -0.67
CA VAL A 103 6.07 16.77 0.54
C VAL A 103 6.80 17.67 1.53
N GLU A 104 7.78 18.48 1.09
CA GLU A 104 8.46 19.44 1.96
C GLU A 104 7.49 20.41 2.62
N LYS A 105 6.56 20.99 1.87
CA LYS A 105 5.54 21.90 2.38
C LYS A 105 4.64 21.23 3.41
N ILE A 106 4.12 20.02 3.12
CA ILE A 106 3.21 19.28 4.01
C ILE A 106 3.92 18.85 5.31
N THR A 107 5.21 18.52 5.22
CA THR A 107 6.05 18.09 6.33
C THR A 107 6.81 19.22 7.01
N GLU A 108 6.55 20.47 6.63
CA GLU A 108 7.21 21.66 7.19
C GLU A 108 8.75 21.61 7.06
N GLY A 109 9.24 21.13 5.90
CA GLY A 109 10.66 21.00 5.58
C GLY A 109 11.37 19.81 6.19
N ARG A 110 10.66 18.94 6.95
CA ARG A 110 11.25 17.78 7.61
C ARG A 110 11.45 16.57 6.69
N GLY A 111 10.67 16.48 5.62
CA GLY A 111 10.57 15.28 4.78
C GLY A 111 9.70 14.18 5.38
N ALA A 112 9.54 13.08 4.66
CA ALA A 112 8.73 11.95 5.09
C ALA A 112 9.49 11.02 6.04
N ASN A 113 8.93 10.71 7.21
CA ASN A 113 9.51 9.73 8.13
C ASN A 113 9.49 8.32 7.54
N VAL A 114 8.43 7.99 6.79
CA VAL A 114 8.29 6.72 6.11
C VAL A 114 7.86 6.93 4.67
N VAL A 115 8.50 6.23 3.75
CA VAL A 115 8.12 6.20 2.33
C VAL A 115 7.87 4.76 1.90
N ILE A 116 6.72 4.49 1.26
CA ILE A 116 6.34 3.17 0.78
C ILE A 116 6.13 3.23 -0.74
N THR A 117 6.90 2.45 -1.51
CA THR A 117 6.77 2.42 -2.97
C THR A 117 5.80 1.30 -3.38
N ALA A 118 4.48 1.56 -3.31
CA ALA A 118 3.45 0.61 -3.72
C ALA A 118 3.15 0.71 -5.24
N THR A 119 4.20 0.86 -6.04
CA THR A 119 4.15 0.98 -7.50
C THR A 119 5.36 0.30 -8.13
N SER A 120 5.26 -0.02 -9.43
CA SER A 120 6.33 -0.67 -10.19
C SER A 120 7.08 0.33 -11.10
N VAL A 121 7.23 1.59 -10.68
CA VAL A 121 7.89 2.66 -11.45
C VAL A 121 9.32 2.87 -10.92
N PRO A 122 10.38 2.63 -11.74
CA PRO A 122 11.77 2.68 -11.27
C PRO A 122 12.22 4.03 -10.71
N SER A 123 11.78 5.15 -11.31
CA SER A 123 12.14 6.51 -10.87
C SER A 123 11.65 6.83 -9.45
N VAL A 124 10.58 6.19 -9.01
CA VAL A 124 10.04 6.38 -7.64
C VAL A 124 11.03 5.93 -6.57
N HIS A 125 11.90 4.95 -6.86
CA HIS A 125 12.93 4.53 -5.91
C HIS A 125 13.95 5.63 -5.62
N THR A 126 14.30 6.45 -6.60
CA THR A 126 15.18 7.62 -6.42
C THR A 126 14.43 8.73 -5.68
N GLU A 127 13.23 9.06 -6.14
CA GLU A 127 12.43 10.14 -5.54
C GLU A 127 12.11 9.84 -4.06
N ALA A 128 11.84 8.57 -3.71
CA ALA A 128 11.62 8.15 -2.33
C ALA A 128 12.79 8.51 -1.39
N GLN A 129 14.03 8.40 -1.87
CA GLN A 129 15.21 8.79 -1.08
C GLN A 129 15.34 10.31 -0.93
N VAL A 130 14.92 11.04 -1.97
CA VAL A 130 14.95 12.52 -1.95
C VAL A 130 13.94 13.07 -0.95
N ILE A 131 12.71 12.57 -0.95
CA ILE A 131 11.63 13.07 -0.07
C ILE A 131 11.70 12.56 1.36
N ALA A 132 12.48 11.50 1.62
CA ALA A 132 12.64 10.96 2.97
C ALA A 132 13.32 11.97 3.90
N ALA A 133 12.85 12.04 5.13
CA ALA A 133 13.48 12.79 6.21
C ALA A 133 14.86 12.21 6.57
N LYS A 134 15.67 12.92 7.34
CA LYS A 134 16.83 12.30 8.03
C LYS A 134 16.33 11.16 8.92
N MET A 135 17.07 10.06 8.94
CA MET A 135 16.70 8.81 9.62
C MET A 135 15.38 8.20 9.09
N GLY A 136 14.97 8.60 7.88
CA GLY A 136 13.77 8.11 7.23
C GLY A 136 13.86 6.62 6.85
N ARG A 137 12.71 5.98 6.74
CA ARG A 137 12.55 4.54 6.46
C ARG A 137 11.83 4.36 5.14
N ILE A 138 12.40 3.58 4.23
CA ILE A 138 11.87 3.38 2.87
C ILE A 138 11.58 1.89 2.67
N SER A 139 10.33 1.58 2.36
CA SER A 139 9.88 0.25 1.97
C SER A 139 9.84 0.14 0.44
N LEU A 140 10.72 -0.64 -0.15
CA LEU A 140 10.65 -1.05 -1.55
C LEU A 140 9.64 -2.20 -1.64
N PHE A 141 8.35 -1.83 -1.71
CA PHE A 141 7.24 -2.77 -1.64
C PHE A 141 6.84 -3.30 -3.02
N GLY A 142 6.62 -2.43 -3.99
CA GLY A 142 6.31 -2.82 -5.36
C GLY A 142 7.54 -3.34 -6.10
N GLY A 143 7.47 -4.56 -6.62
CA GLY A 143 8.52 -5.10 -7.49
C GLY A 143 8.55 -4.40 -8.85
N LEU A 144 9.73 -4.28 -9.45
CA LEU A 144 9.89 -3.71 -10.79
C LEU A 144 9.69 -4.78 -11.87
N PRO A 145 9.14 -4.43 -13.04
CA PRO A 145 8.89 -5.40 -14.10
C PRO A 145 10.18 -5.82 -14.83
N GLY A 146 10.27 -7.11 -15.16
CA GLY A 146 11.33 -7.68 -15.98
C GLY A 146 12.73 -7.38 -15.42
N GLU A 147 13.61 -6.88 -16.27
CA GLU A 147 14.98 -6.51 -15.92
C GLU A 147 15.13 -5.04 -15.49
N SER A 148 14.03 -4.33 -15.29
CA SER A 148 14.05 -2.94 -14.84
C SER A 148 14.76 -2.82 -13.49
N LYS A 149 15.55 -1.77 -13.34
CA LYS A 149 16.30 -1.49 -12.10
C LYS A 149 15.90 -0.13 -11.54
N GLY A 150 15.63 -0.10 -10.25
CA GLY A 150 15.56 1.15 -9.51
C GLY A 150 16.97 1.68 -9.22
N HIS A 151 17.10 2.98 -9.06
CA HIS A 151 18.37 3.60 -8.68
C HIS A 151 18.37 3.89 -7.17
N ILE A 152 19.44 3.45 -6.52
CA ILE A 152 19.72 3.72 -5.11
C ILE A 152 20.97 4.59 -5.02
N ASP A 153 20.81 5.79 -4.48
CA ASP A 153 21.90 6.72 -4.22
C ASP A 153 22.49 6.46 -2.83
N SER A 154 23.69 5.89 -2.80
CA SER A 154 24.36 5.56 -1.54
C SER A 154 24.74 6.81 -0.72
N ASN A 155 24.94 7.96 -1.35
CA ASN A 155 25.22 9.20 -0.63
C ASN A 155 23.97 9.72 0.08
N LEU A 156 22.80 9.67 -0.56
CA LEU A 156 21.55 10.01 0.12
C LEU A 156 21.30 9.10 1.32
N ILE A 157 21.53 7.79 1.18
CA ILE A 157 21.41 6.84 2.28
C ILE A 157 22.36 7.20 3.41
N HIS A 158 23.64 7.43 3.08
CA HIS A 158 24.68 7.75 4.07
C HIS A 158 24.41 9.06 4.83
N TYR A 159 24.21 10.16 4.08
CA TYR A 159 24.11 11.49 4.70
C TYR A 159 22.75 11.79 5.34
N LYS A 160 21.71 11.07 4.95
CA LYS A 160 20.41 11.13 5.61
C LYS A 160 20.18 10.00 6.61
N GLU A 161 21.11 9.07 6.77
CA GLU A 161 20.98 7.88 7.64
C GLU A 161 19.71 7.07 7.35
N LEU A 162 19.41 6.86 6.03
CA LEU A 162 18.18 6.19 5.62
C LEU A 162 18.24 4.68 5.87
N GLN A 163 17.11 4.12 6.26
CA GLN A 163 16.89 2.68 6.28
C GLN A 163 16.07 2.29 5.03
N VAL A 164 16.65 1.51 4.14
CA VAL A 164 15.98 1.03 2.91
C VAL A 164 15.79 -0.48 3.02
N CYS A 165 14.54 -0.93 2.96
CA CYS A 165 14.19 -2.34 3.11
C CYS A 165 13.38 -2.82 1.91
N GLY A 166 13.76 -3.99 1.36
CA GLY A 166 12.91 -4.75 0.46
C GLY A 166 11.91 -5.60 1.23
N VAL A 167 10.71 -5.74 0.69
CA VAL A 167 9.66 -6.57 1.27
C VAL A 167 9.05 -7.46 0.20
N HIS A 168 8.81 -8.72 0.53
CA HIS A 168 8.18 -9.67 -0.38
C HIS A 168 7.20 -10.57 0.37
N ALA A 169 6.00 -10.74 -0.21
CA ALA A 169 4.94 -11.61 0.30
C ALA A 169 4.50 -11.31 1.75
N THR A 170 3.97 -12.30 2.43
CA THR A 170 3.42 -12.16 3.78
C THR A 170 3.69 -13.41 4.62
N THR A 171 3.26 -13.37 5.89
CA THR A 171 3.36 -14.49 6.82
C THR A 171 1.97 -14.87 7.37
N PRO A 172 1.78 -16.12 7.86
CA PRO A 172 0.54 -16.50 8.54
C PRO A 172 0.19 -15.58 9.72
N ASP A 173 1.18 -15.02 10.41
CA ASP A 173 0.93 -14.09 11.52
C ASP A 173 0.36 -12.77 11.04
N CYS A 174 0.88 -12.21 9.93
CA CYS A 174 0.29 -11.02 9.32
C CYS A 174 -1.16 -11.27 8.88
N MET A 175 -1.46 -12.45 8.33
CA MET A 175 -2.84 -12.80 7.96
C MET A 175 -3.76 -12.86 9.19
N ARG A 176 -3.30 -13.43 10.30
CA ARG A 176 -4.07 -13.46 11.56
C ARG A 176 -4.34 -12.06 12.09
N GLU A 177 -3.33 -11.18 12.05
CA GLU A 177 -3.49 -9.78 12.46
C GLU A 177 -4.51 -9.05 11.58
N ILE A 178 -4.47 -9.22 10.27
CA ILE A 178 -5.46 -8.63 9.36
C ILE A 178 -6.86 -9.14 9.66
N MET A 179 -7.03 -10.46 9.87
CA MET A 179 -8.34 -10.99 10.27
C MET A 179 -8.84 -10.39 11.58
N GLN A 180 -7.94 -10.14 12.56
CA GLN A 180 -8.31 -9.46 13.81
C GLN A 180 -8.74 -8.01 13.57
N LEU A 181 -8.03 -7.28 12.69
CA LEU A 181 -8.40 -5.91 12.31
C LEU A 181 -9.76 -5.88 11.60
N MET A 182 -10.02 -6.82 10.71
CA MET A 182 -11.32 -6.94 10.02
C MET A 182 -12.44 -7.29 11.01
N ALA A 183 -12.24 -8.29 11.85
CA ALA A 183 -13.22 -8.69 12.87
C ALA A 183 -13.52 -7.55 13.88
N ALA A 184 -12.55 -6.68 14.14
CA ALA A 184 -12.71 -5.49 14.99
C ALA A 184 -13.28 -4.27 14.24
N GLY A 185 -13.64 -4.41 12.96
CA GLY A 185 -14.12 -3.29 12.13
C GLY A 185 -13.07 -2.21 11.85
N LYS A 186 -11.79 -2.53 12.03
CA LYS A 186 -10.67 -1.60 11.78
C LYS A 186 -10.20 -1.60 10.33
N LEU A 187 -10.49 -2.65 9.58
CA LEU A 187 -10.25 -2.76 8.15
C LEU A 187 -11.51 -3.32 7.50
N ASP A 188 -12.11 -2.54 6.63
CA ASP A 188 -13.34 -2.90 5.92
C ASP A 188 -13.02 -3.26 4.48
N ALA A 189 -13.17 -4.55 4.13
CA ALA A 189 -12.92 -5.07 2.79
C ALA A 189 -13.93 -4.53 1.77
N GLN A 190 -15.16 -4.28 2.18
CA GLN A 190 -16.23 -3.79 1.30
C GLN A 190 -15.92 -2.43 0.68
N LYS A 191 -15.07 -1.63 1.31
CA LYS A 191 -14.57 -0.38 0.72
C LYS A 191 -13.87 -0.58 -0.62
N TYR A 192 -13.25 -1.74 -0.83
CA TYR A 192 -12.38 -2.02 -1.98
C TYR A 192 -13.01 -2.95 -3.00
N ILE A 193 -13.99 -3.78 -2.59
CA ILE A 193 -14.73 -4.68 -3.47
C ILE A 193 -15.79 -3.87 -4.21
N GLU A 194 -15.55 -3.63 -5.49
CA GLU A 194 -16.45 -2.79 -6.31
C GLU A 194 -17.30 -3.59 -7.28
N ARG A 195 -16.96 -4.87 -7.48
CA ARG A 195 -17.72 -5.77 -8.35
C ARG A 195 -17.54 -7.23 -7.93
N SER A 196 -18.62 -8.00 -8.03
CA SER A 196 -18.61 -9.47 -7.91
C SER A 196 -19.15 -10.06 -9.22
N ILE A 197 -18.47 -11.07 -9.75
CA ILE A 197 -18.81 -11.70 -11.02
C ILE A 197 -18.70 -13.23 -10.89
N LYS A 198 -19.32 -13.96 -11.81
CA LYS A 198 -19.14 -15.40 -11.96
C LYS A 198 -17.86 -15.72 -12.71
N LEU A 199 -17.30 -16.90 -12.48
CA LEU A 199 -16.05 -17.35 -13.12
C LEU A 199 -16.15 -17.36 -14.67
N GLU A 200 -17.31 -17.67 -15.22
CA GLU A 200 -17.56 -17.65 -16.66
C GLU A 200 -17.35 -16.25 -17.30
N ASN A 201 -17.48 -15.18 -16.50
CA ASN A 201 -17.33 -13.79 -16.92
C ASN A 201 -15.99 -13.18 -16.48
N ILE A 202 -14.97 -14.00 -16.19
CA ILE A 202 -13.68 -13.53 -15.63
C ILE A 202 -13.00 -12.46 -16.51
N MET A 203 -13.18 -12.54 -17.83
CA MET A 203 -12.60 -11.56 -18.76
C MET A 203 -13.22 -10.17 -18.61
N ASP A 204 -14.49 -10.08 -18.20
CA ASP A 204 -15.12 -8.79 -17.88
C ASP A 204 -14.49 -8.16 -16.64
N GLY A 205 -14.09 -9.00 -15.67
CA GLY A 205 -13.37 -8.54 -14.49
C GLY A 205 -12.01 -7.92 -14.83
N PHE A 206 -11.22 -8.54 -15.69
CA PHE A 206 -9.95 -7.97 -16.15
C PHE A 206 -10.16 -6.66 -16.93
N THR A 207 -11.17 -6.59 -17.77
CA THR A 207 -11.54 -5.38 -18.52
C THR A 207 -11.93 -4.26 -17.55
N ALA A 208 -12.74 -4.56 -16.55
CA ALA A 208 -13.18 -3.59 -15.56
C ALA A 208 -12.00 -2.99 -14.76
N ILE A 209 -11.06 -3.82 -14.31
CA ILE A 209 -9.86 -3.35 -13.60
C ILE A 209 -9.01 -2.45 -14.50
N ARG A 210 -8.82 -2.83 -15.76
CA ARG A 210 -7.96 -2.10 -16.71
C ARG A 210 -8.58 -0.78 -17.15
N ASP A 211 -9.85 -0.79 -17.53
CA ASP A 211 -10.47 0.31 -18.28
C ASP A 211 -11.33 1.22 -17.38
N GLU A 212 -11.93 0.66 -16.33
CA GLU A 212 -12.79 1.41 -15.40
C GLU A 212 -12.05 1.87 -14.12
N ASN A 213 -10.81 1.43 -13.91
CA ASN A 213 -10.00 1.68 -12.70
C ASN A 213 -10.64 1.13 -11.41
N ILE A 214 -11.36 0.04 -11.50
CA ILE A 214 -11.90 -0.70 -10.35
C ILE A 214 -10.74 -1.26 -9.50
N MET A 215 -10.82 -1.12 -8.18
CA MET A 215 -9.76 -1.57 -7.28
C MET A 215 -9.75 -3.08 -7.09
N LYS A 216 -10.94 -3.70 -6.96
CA LYS A 216 -11.06 -5.14 -6.74
C LYS A 216 -12.36 -5.70 -7.33
N VAL A 217 -12.20 -6.80 -8.05
CA VAL A 217 -13.29 -7.66 -8.51
C VAL A 217 -13.18 -8.99 -7.78
N VAL A 218 -14.28 -9.46 -7.19
CA VAL A 218 -14.40 -10.81 -6.62
C VAL A 218 -15.00 -11.73 -7.67
N VAL A 219 -14.46 -12.93 -7.80
CA VAL A 219 -14.92 -13.94 -8.77
C VAL A 219 -15.46 -15.14 -8.01
N HIS A 220 -16.71 -15.48 -8.25
CA HIS A 220 -17.36 -16.66 -7.68
C HIS A 220 -17.34 -17.84 -8.67
N PRO A 221 -17.11 -19.07 -8.18
CA PRO A 221 -17.17 -20.29 -9.01
C PRO A 221 -18.50 -20.51 -9.70
#